data_379537246210d5c6ff5a3cc9431c4fb3
#
_entry.id   379537246210d5c6ff5a3cc9431c4fb3
#
_cell.length_a   1.000
_cell.length_b   1.000
_cell.length_c   1.000
_cell.angle_alpha   90.00
_cell.angle_beta   90.00
_cell.angle_gamma   90.00
#
_symmetry.space_group_name_H-M   'P 1'
#
loop_
_entity.id
_entity.type
_entity.pdbx_description
1 polymer ?
#
loop_
_entity_poly.entity_id
_entity_poly.type
_entity_poly.pdbx_seq_one_letter_code
_entity_poly.pdbx_strand_id
1 'polypeptide(L)'
;EQQVVQLSSAFEGHPDNAAASVLGNAVVSWSTVPVDGHSLPEYKAVTVDVYKDIKATALVPDFHASTQAVRRVLPSHVTHGDATFNVSRTAVQVVALQNYPELLWEGTRDRLHQPYRADVLPVTSEWVNRLRNRGFAAYLSGAGPTAMVLHTEPIDENILRDAREAGLRVIPLEVAGPVEVKVVQA
;
A
#
# COMPACT_ATOMS: atom_id res chain seq x y z
N GLU A 1 18.26 -13.09 -3.50
CA GLU A 1 17.09 -12.19 -3.31
C GLU A 1 17.07 -11.60 -1.90
N GLN A 2 17.13 -12.40 -0.83
CA GLN A 2 17.08 -11.91 0.55
C GLN A 2 18.19 -10.89 0.90
N GLN A 3 19.39 -11.04 0.35
CA GLN A 3 20.46 -10.05 0.51
C GLN A 3 20.13 -8.70 -0.15
N VAL A 4 19.44 -8.73 -1.30
CA VAL A 4 19.01 -7.51 -1.99
C VAL A 4 17.90 -6.85 -1.18
N VAL A 5 16.94 -7.62 -0.63
CA VAL A 5 15.92 -7.11 0.30
C VAL A 5 16.58 -6.44 1.50
N GLN A 6 17.56 -7.10 2.14
CA GLN A 6 18.28 -6.54 3.29
C GLN A 6 18.96 -5.20 2.95
N LEU A 7 19.69 -5.14 1.83
CA LEU A 7 20.41 -3.93 1.42
C LEU A 7 19.47 -2.79 1.04
N SER A 8 18.48 -3.06 0.17
CA SER A 8 17.53 -2.03 -0.25
C SER A 8 16.69 -1.50 0.93
N SER A 9 16.27 -2.38 1.84
CA SER A 9 15.55 -2.00 3.05
C SER A 9 16.40 -1.18 4.01
N ALA A 10 17.70 -1.46 4.11
CA ALA A 10 18.62 -0.68 4.92
C ALA A 10 18.79 0.75 4.38
N PHE A 11 18.80 0.95 3.06
CA PHE A 11 18.79 2.27 2.44
C PHE A 11 17.48 3.03 2.65
N GLU A 12 16.34 2.34 2.56
CA GLU A 12 15.00 2.91 2.73
C GLU A 12 14.69 3.20 4.22
N GLY A 13 15.30 2.44 5.13
CA GLY A 13 15.04 2.46 6.58
C GLY A 13 13.87 1.57 7.02
N HIS A 14 13.17 0.91 6.10
CA HIS A 14 12.08 -0.04 6.35
C HIS A 14 11.89 -0.97 5.14
N PRO A 15 11.33 -2.19 5.32
CA PRO A 15 11.33 -3.20 4.28
C PRO A 15 10.12 -3.17 3.33
N ASP A 16 9.04 -2.44 3.64
CA ASP A 16 7.74 -2.55 2.96
C ASP A 16 7.82 -2.34 1.44
N ASN A 17 8.20 -1.16 0.98
CA ASN A 17 8.33 -0.85 -0.44
C ASN A 17 9.53 -1.55 -1.08
N ALA A 18 10.66 -1.60 -0.37
CA ALA A 18 11.89 -2.20 -0.86
C ALA A 18 11.71 -3.70 -1.16
N ALA A 19 11.12 -4.44 -0.22
CA ALA A 19 10.88 -5.87 -0.41
C ALA A 19 9.89 -6.17 -1.55
N ALA A 20 8.80 -5.39 -1.66
CA ALA A 20 7.84 -5.54 -2.75
C ALA A 20 8.47 -5.26 -4.12
N SER A 21 9.35 -4.26 -4.22
CA SER A 21 10.07 -3.95 -5.46
C SER A 21 11.03 -5.05 -5.88
N VAL A 22 11.63 -5.76 -4.93
CA VAL A 22 12.60 -6.84 -5.19
C VAL A 22 11.89 -8.16 -5.51
N LEU A 23 10.89 -8.54 -4.69
CA LEU A 23 10.28 -9.86 -4.74
C LEU A 23 9.06 -9.93 -5.66
N GLY A 24 8.48 -8.78 -6.03
CA GLY A 24 7.21 -8.75 -6.77
C GLY A 24 6.03 -9.24 -5.94
N ASN A 25 4.89 -9.42 -6.58
CA ASN A 25 3.65 -9.84 -5.92
C ASN A 25 3.24 -8.92 -4.75
N ALA A 26 2.51 -9.45 -3.79
CA ALA A 26 2.38 -8.83 -2.48
C ALA A 26 3.44 -9.41 -1.54
N VAL A 27 3.85 -8.66 -0.53
CA VAL A 27 4.83 -9.12 0.45
C VAL A 27 4.36 -8.86 1.87
N VAL A 28 4.65 -9.78 2.76
CA VAL A 28 4.62 -9.55 4.20
C VAL A 28 6.07 -9.36 4.63
N SER A 29 6.38 -8.17 5.12
CA SER A 29 7.74 -7.80 5.53
C SER A 29 7.79 -7.34 6.98
N TRP A 30 8.93 -7.57 7.62
CA TRP A 30 9.17 -7.16 8.99
C TRP A 30 10.64 -6.87 9.25
N SER A 31 10.91 -6.17 10.34
CA SER A 31 12.26 -5.96 10.83
C SER A 31 12.42 -6.57 12.22
N THR A 32 13.58 -7.18 12.46
CA THR A 32 14.02 -7.57 13.79
C THR A 32 14.98 -6.53 14.32
N VAL A 33 14.64 -5.96 15.50
CA VAL A 33 15.56 -5.04 16.19
C VAL A 33 16.53 -5.88 17.01
N PRO A 34 17.85 -5.74 16.80
CA PRO A 34 18.84 -6.47 17.58
C PRO A 34 18.75 -6.13 19.07
N VAL A 35 18.87 -7.15 19.93
CA VAL A 35 18.80 -6.99 21.39
C VAL A 35 19.98 -6.19 21.96
N ASP A 36 21.11 -6.18 21.24
CA ASP A 36 22.34 -5.49 21.65
C ASP A 36 22.29 -3.97 21.41
N GLY A 37 21.30 -3.47 20.65
CA GLY A 37 21.14 -2.05 20.33
C GLY A 37 22.25 -1.44 19.45
N HIS A 38 23.21 -2.24 18.98
CA HIS A 38 24.37 -1.80 18.17
C HIS A 38 24.38 -2.37 16.77
N SER A 39 23.80 -3.54 16.57
CA SER A 39 23.68 -4.17 15.26
C SER A 39 22.59 -3.52 14.41
N LEU A 40 22.76 -3.57 13.08
CA LEU A 40 21.75 -3.08 12.15
C LEU A 40 20.49 -3.98 12.21
N PRO A 41 19.28 -3.41 12.00
CA PRO A 41 18.07 -4.20 11.89
C PRO A 41 18.19 -5.25 10.79
N GLU A 42 17.69 -6.44 11.06
CA GLU A 42 17.54 -7.46 10.04
C GLU A 42 16.15 -7.31 9.40
N TYR A 43 16.12 -7.14 8.09
CA TYR A 43 14.91 -7.00 7.30
C TYR A 43 14.57 -8.29 6.60
N LYS A 44 13.34 -8.74 6.77
CA LYS A 44 12.83 -9.98 6.19
C LYS A 44 11.53 -9.74 5.45
N ALA A 45 11.29 -10.56 4.43
CA ALA A 45 10.04 -10.56 3.69
C ALA A 45 9.73 -11.95 3.14
N VAL A 46 8.44 -12.22 2.96
CA VAL A 46 7.93 -13.37 2.24
C VAL A 46 6.89 -12.90 1.23
N THR A 47 6.86 -13.55 0.09
CA THR A 47 5.86 -13.28 -0.95
C THR A 47 4.50 -13.88 -0.58
N VAL A 48 3.46 -13.19 -0.98
CA VAL A 48 2.07 -13.62 -0.92
C VAL A 48 1.57 -13.66 -2.36
N ASP A 49 1.20 -14.84 -2.83
CA ASP A 49 0.64 -14.98 -4.17
C ASP A 49 -0.69 -14.23 -4.25
N VAL A 50 -0.77 -13.33 -5.21
CA VAL A 50 -1.98 -12.53 -5.41
C VAL A 50 -2.94 -13.28 -6.34
N TYR A 51 -4.21 -13.32 -5.95
CA TYR A 51 -5.27 -13.91 -6.77
C TYR A 51 -5.25 -13.29 -8.17
N LYS A 52 -5.25 -14.14 -9.18
CA LYS A 52 -4.93 -13.80 -10.58
C LYS A 52 -5.78 -12.68 -11.21
N ASP A 53 -7.02 -12.52 -10.74
CA ASP A 53 -7.95 -11.54 -11.30
C ASP A 53 -7.90 -10.19 -10.54
N ILE A 54 -7.09 -10.08 -9.48
CA ILE A 54 -6.89 -8.81 -8.78
C ILE A 54 -6.03 -7.89 -9.65
N LYS A 55 -6.58 -6.73 -9.94
CA LYS A 55 -5.93 -5.60 -10.60
C LYS A 55 -5.88 -4.41 -9.66
N ALA A 56 -5.05 -3.45 -9.99
CA ALA A 56 -4.98 -2.21 -9.26
C ALA A 56 -5.18 -1.01 -10.20
N THR A 57 -5.76 0.05 -9.66
CA THR A 57 -5.82 1.36 -10.35
C THR A 57 -5.33 2.43 -9.40
N ALA A 58 -4.32 3.18 -9.83
CA ALA A 58 -3.82 4.33 -9.08
C ALA A 58 -4.49 5.62 -9.57
N LEU A 59 -4.96 6.43 -8.61
CA LEU A 59 -5.42 7.79 -8.85
C LEU A 59 -4.38 8.72 -8.23
N VAL A 60 -3.62 9.40 -9.09
CA VAL A 60 -2.46 10.20 -8.69
C VAL A 60 -2.79 11.68 -8.85
N PRO A 61 -2.97 12.44 -7.77
CA PRO A 61 -3.19 13.87 -7.83
C PRO A 61 -1.92 14.62 -8.26
N ASP A 62 -2.10 15.77 -8.90
CA ASP A 62 -0.98 16.61 -9.39
C ASP A 62 -0.47 17.53 -8.27
N PHE A 63 -0.06 16.95 -7.15
CA PHE A 63 0.68 17.68 -6.11
C PHE A 63 1.62 16.75 -5.35
N HIS A 64 2.69 17.31 -4.83
CA HIS A 64 3.65 16.59 -3.99
C HIS A 64 3.35 16.82 -2.51
N ALA A 65 2.96 15.76 -1.81
CA ALA A 65 2.90 15.79 -0.35
C ALA A 65 4.28 15.42 0.22
N SER A 66 4.80 16.25 1.11
CA SER A 66 6.00 15.89 1.86
C SER A 66 5.69 14.70 2.76
N THR A 67 6.39 13.58 2.57
CA THR A 67 6.26 12.38 3.42
C THR A 67 6.43 12.73 4.91
N GLN A 68 7.32 13.67 5.22
CA GLN A 68 7.54 14.14 6.59
C GLN A 68 6.32 14.88 7.14
N ALA A 69 5.68 15.75 6.35
CA ALA A 69 4.47 16.46 6.77
C ALA A 69 3.31 15.49 7.01
N VAL A 70 3.13 14.52 6.11
CA VAL A 70 2.07 13.50 6.22
C VAL A 70 2.31 12.53 7.39
N ARG A 71 3.56 12.29 7.78
CA ARG A 71 3.88 11.49 8.98
C ARG A 71 3.63 12.24 10.29
N ARG A 72 3.78 13.56 10.32
CA ARG A 72 3.61 14.39 11.53
C ARG A 72 2.19 14.45 12.06
N VAL A 73 1.18 14.19 11.23
CA VAL A 73 -0.23 14.21 11.66
C VAL A 73 -0.66 12.92 12.38
N LEU A 74 0.18 11.91 12.39
CA LEU A 74 -0.12 10.66 13.08
C LEU A 74 -0.02 10.87 14.61
N PRO A 75 -0.99 10.39 15.38
CA PRO A 75 -0.97 10.51 16.83
C PRO A 75 0.14 9.63 17.44
N SER A 76 0.68 10.06 18.57
CA SER A 76 1.65 9.26 19.33
C SER A 76 1.03 8.03 20.03
N HIS A 77 -0.29 8.04 20.20
CA HIS A 77 -1.05 6.97 20.82
C HIS A 77 -2.36 6.75 20.07
N VAL A 78 -2.79 5.50 20.01
CA VAL A 78 -4.07 5.10 19.43
C VAL A 78 -4.89 4.32 20.44
N THR A 79 -6.20 4.26 20.27
CA THR A 79 -7.05 3.47 21.17
C THR A 79 -6.78 1.97 20.96
N HIS A 80 -6.96 1.17 22.03
CA HIS A 80 -6.88 -0.29 21.90
C HIS A 80 -7.88 -0.84 20.88
N GLY A 81 -9.07 -0.23 20.77
CA GLY A 81 -10.08 -0.60 19.77
C GLY A 81 -9.60 -0.39 18.34
N ASP A 82 -8.93 0.73 18.05
CA ASP A 82 -8.40 1.01 16.72
C ASP A 82 -7.21 0.11 16.37
N ALA A 83 -6.33 -0.16 17.36
CA ALA A 83 -5.25 -1.10 17.19
C ALA A 83 -5.77 -2.51 16.86
N THR A 84 -6.74 -3.02 17.64
CA THR A 84 -7.38 -4.33 17.41
C THR A 84 -8.06 -4.38 16.05
N PHE A 85 -8.75 -3.30 15.65
CA PHE A 85 -9.36 -3.19 14.34
C PHE A 85 -8.32 -3.39 13.23
N ASN A 86 -7.22 -2.63 13.25
CA ASN A 86 -6.19 -2.71 12.20
C ASN A 86 -5.47 -4.06 12.17
N VAL A 87 -5.17 -4.66 13.33
CA VAL A 87 -4.58 -6.00 13.39
C VAL A 87 -5.47 -7.01 12.66
N SER A 88 -6.80 -6.98 12.90
CA SER A 88 -7.73 -7.87 12.20
C SER A 88 -7.81 -7.58 10.70
N ARG A 89 -7.78 -6.31 10.29
CA ARG A 89 -7.81 -5.92 8.86
C ARG A 89 -6.54 -6.34 8.12
N THR A 90 -5.39 -6.29 8.76
CA THR A 90 -4.14 -6.82 8.19
C THR A 90 -4.26 -8.31 7.88
N ALA A 91 -4.78 -9.11 8.79
CA ALA A 91 -5.00 -10.54 8.56
C ALA A 91 -6.02 -10.79 7.43
N VAL A 92 -7.14 -10.05 7.42
CA VAL A 92 -8.15 -10.12 6.35
C VAL A 92 -7.53 -9.75 5.00
N GLN A 93 -6.68 -8.72 4.95
CA GLN A 93 -6.05 -8.28 3.69
C GLN A 93 -5.15 -9.37 3.10
N VAL A 94 -4.38 -10.08 3.92
CA VAL A 94 -3.52 -11.17 3.42
C VAL A 94 -4.36 -12.27 2.77
N VAL A 95 -5.41 -12.73 3.41
CA VAL A 95 -6.27 -13.78 2.84
C VAL A 95 -7.10 -13.28 1.66
N ALA A 96 -7.49 -12.00 1.67
CA ALA A 96 -8.19 -11.37 0.55
C ALA A 96 -7.32 -11.35 -0.71
N LEU A 97 -6.06 -10.99 -0.58
CA LEU A 97 -5.11 -10.98 -1.69
C LEU A 97 -4.87 -12.37 -2.27
N GLN A 98 -4.87 -13.42 -1.44
CA GLN A 98 -4.56 -14.78 -1.89
C GLN A 98 -5.76 -15.50 -2.51
N ASN A 99 -6.89 -15.52 -1.82
CA ASN A 99 -7.97 -16.46 -2.14
C ASN A 99 -9.39 -15.91 -2.02
N TYR A 100 -9.57 -14.74 -1.37
CA TYR A 100 -10.90 -14.19 -1.05
C TYR A 100 -11.02 -12.73 -1.49
N PRO A 101 -10.94 -12.44 -2.81
CA PRO A 101 -10.92 -11.06 -3.31
C PRO A 101 -12.17 -10.26 -2.93
N GLU A 102 -13.28 -10.90 -2.61
CA GLU A 102 -14.50 -10.27 -2.08
C GLU A 102 -14.26 -9.59 -0.72
N LEU A 103 -13.20 -9.95 0.00
CA LEU A 103 -12.82 -9.34 1.28
C LEU A 103 -11.88 -8.14 1.13
N LEU A 104 -11.45 -7.77 -0.08
CA LEU A 104 -10.54 -6.64 -0.32
C LEU A 104 -11.08 -5.34 0.29
N TRP A 105 -12.39 -5.10 0.19
CA TRP A 105 -13.01 -3.91 0.76
C TRP A 105 -12.84 -3.83 2.28
N GLU A 106 -13.01 -4.94 2.99
CA GLU A 106 -12.79 -5.03 4.43
C GLU A 106 -11.29 -4.96 4.78
N GLY A 107 -10.44 -5.67 4.06
CA GLY A 107 -9.00 -5.73 4.30
C GLY A 107 -8.31 -4.37 4.16
N THR A 108 -8.78 -3.53 3.24
CA THR A 108 -8.22 -2.19 2.99
C THR A 108 -8.73 -1.09 3.92
N ARG A 109 -9.56 -1.42 4.92
CA ARG A 109 -10.00 -0.46 5.95
C ARG A 109 -8.87 -0.17 6.93
N ASP A 110 -8.80 1.09 7.37
CA ASP A 110 -7.74 1.56 8.27
C ASP A 110 -8.28 2.59 9.26
N ARG A 111 -7.77 2.54 10.48
CA ARG A 111 -8.04 3.49 11.56
C ARG A 111 -6.77 4.09 12.17
N LEU A 112 -5.58 3.69 11.65
CA LEU A 112 -4.30 4.13 12.22
C LEU A 112 -3.60 5.21 11.38
N HIS A 113 -3.96 5.34 10.09
CA HIS A 113 -3.26 6.24 9.17
C HIS A 113 -4.20 7.13 8.36
N GLN A 114 -5.11 6.55 7.58
CA GLN A 114 -5.95 7.28 6.63
C GLN A 114 -6.80 8.38 7.27
N PRO A 115 -7.48 8.15 8.43
CA PRO A 115 -8.29 9.19 9.05
C PRO A 115 -7.48 10.42 9.47
N TYR A 116 -6.27 10.22 9.98
CA TYR A 116 -5.40 11.31 10.42
C TYR A 116 -4.77 12.09 9.27
N ARG A 117 -4.65 11.47 8.11
CA ARG A 117 -4.09 12.09 6.89
C ARG A 117 -5.14 12.80 6.06
N ALA A 118 -6.42 12.63 6.35
CA ALA A 118 -7.52 13.16 5.55
C ALA A 118 -7.42 14.68 5.35
N ASP A 119 -7.11 15.45 6.40
CA ASP A 119 -7.05 16.91 6.35
C ASP A 119 -5.85 17.44 5.55
N VAL A 120 -4.75 16.68 5.52
CA VAL A 120 -3.55 17.08 4.76
C VAL A 120 -3.53 16.51 3.34
N LEU A 121 -4.44 15.57 3.04
CA LEU A 121 -4.62 14.95 1.73
C LEU A 121 -6.11 14.96 1.31
N PRO A 122 -6.77 16.13 1.27
CA PRO A 122 -8.22 16.21 1.11
C PRO A 122 -8.71 15.60 -0.21
N VAL A 123 -8.04 15.86 -1.32
CA VAL A 123 -8.40 15.31 -2.64
C VAL A 123 -8.33 13.78 -2.62
N THR A 124 -7.25 13.21 -2.08
CA THR A 124 -7.09 11.75 -1.99
C THR A 124 -8.15 11.13 -1.08
N SER A 125 -8.41 11.76 0.08
CA SER A 125 -9.41 11.29 1.03
C SER A 125 -10.82 11.31 0.43
N GLU A 126 -11.17 12.37 -0.30
CA GLU A 126 -12.45 12.48 -1.03
C GLU A 126 -12.60 11.32 -2.04
N TRP A 127 -11.57 11.07 -2.87
CA TRP A 127 -11.65 10.02 -3.88
C TRP A 127 -11.66 8.62 -3.26
N VAL A 128 -10.91 8.37 -2.21
CA VAL A 128 -10.99 7.11 -1.46
C VAL A 128 -12.42 6.90 -0.94
N ASN A 129 -13.03 7.90 -0.30
CA ASN A 129 -14.39 7.82 0.21
C ASN A 129 -15.42 7.63 -0.91
N ARG A 130 -15.29 8.36 -2.03
CA ARG A 130 -16.18 8.26 -3.19
C ARG A 130 -16.18 6.86 -3.79
N LEU A 131 -15.00 6.24 -3.91
CA LEU A 131 -14.83 4.88 -4.43
C LEU A 131 -15.35 3.85 -3.42
N ARG A 132 -15.02 3.99 -2.14
CA ARG A 132 -15.50 3.08 -1.10
C ARG A 132 -17.02 3.07 -0.97
N ASN A 133 -17.67 4.21 -1.10
CA ASN A 133 -19.14 4.32 -1.10
C ASN A 133 -19.80 3.64 -2.31
N ARG A 134 -19.01 3.26 -3.32
CA ARG A 134 -19.42 2.47 -4.48
C ARG A 134 -18.98 1.00 -4.40
N GLY A 135 -18.46 0.57 -3.25
CA GLY A 135 -18.06 -0.81 -2.99
C GLY A 135 -16.64 -1.17 -3.43
N PHE A 136 -15.85 -0.22 -3.94
CA PHE A 136 -14.46 -0.48 -4.33
C PHE A 136 -13.52 -0.49 -3.13
N ALA A 137 -12.54 -1.39 -3.15
CA ALA A 137 -11.47 -1.48 -2.15
C ALA A 137 -10.42 -0.38 -2.35
N ALA A 138 -10.82 0.88 -2.11
CA ALA A 138 -9.97 2.06 -2.25
C ALA A 138 -9.30 2.42 -0.92
N TYR A 139 -8.05 2.84 -1.00
CA TYR A 139 -7.24 3.23 0.16
C TYR A 139 -6.11 4.19 -0.23
N LEU A 140 -5.50 4.82 0.76
CA LEU A 140 -4.33 5.67 0.61
C LEU A 140 -3.08 4.80 0.42
N SER A 141 -2.37 4.96 -0.67
CA SER A 141 -1.13 4.24 -0.96
C SER A 141 0.03 4.80 -0.14
N GLY A 142 0.53 4.03 0.82
CA GLY A 142 1.63 4.44 1.69
C GLY A 142 1.35 5.75 2.43
N ALA A 143 2.26 6.71 2.34
CA ALA A 143 2.07 8.05 2.88
C ALA A 143 1.16 8.93 2.00
N GLY A 144 0.84 8.51 0.80
CA GLY A 144 0.13 9.31 -0.21
C GLY A 144 1.08 10.14 -1.08
N PRO A 145 0.55 11.03 -1.92
CA PRO A 145 -0.86 11.40 -2.06
C PRO A 145 -1.70 10.47 -2.95
N THR A 146 -1.16 9.40 -3.47
CA THR A 146 -1.86 8.49 -4.38
C THR A 146 -2.97 7.72 -3.65
N ALA A 147 -4.18 7.69 -4.24
CA ALA A 147 -5.20 6.71 -3.89
C ALA A 147 -5.01 5.45 -4.73
N MET A 148 -5.12 4.29 -4.11
CA MET A 148 -5.07 2.99 -4.78
C MET A 148 -6.41 2.29 -4.67
N VAL A 149 -6.80 1.60 -5.73
CA VAL A 149 -8.00 0.77 -5.76
C VAL A 149 -7.61 -0.65 -6.17
N LEU A 150 -7.93 -1.64 -5.34
CA LEU A 150 -7.86 -3.05 -5.72
C LEU A 150 -9.23 -3.50 -6.19
N HIS A 151 -9.28 -4.24 -7.28
CA HIS A 151 -10.54 -4.69 -7.88
C HIS A 151 -10.36 -5.95 -8.73
N THR A 152 -11.40 -6.75 -8.87
CA THR A 152 -11.46 -7.87 -9.81
C THR A 152 -12.34 -7.53 -11.01
N GLU A 153 -13.36 -6.68 -10.81
CA GLU A 153 -14.22 -6.18 -11.85
C GLU A 153 -13.77 -4.78 -12.32
N PRO A 154 -14.01 -4.42 -13.58
CA PRO A 154 -13.66 -3.09 -14.08
C PRO A 154 -14.32 -1.96 -13.27
N ILE A 155 -13.58 -0.89 -13.04
CA ILE A 155 -14.14 0.34 -12.47
C ILE A 155 -14.97 1.04 -13.57
N ASP A 156 -16.15 1.53 -13.21
CA ASP A 156 -17.02 2.29 -14.13
C ASP A 156 -16.26 3.46 -14.76
N GLU A 157 -16.23 3.52 -16.10
CA GLU A 157 -15.51 4.55 -16.84
C GLU A 157 -16.01 5.97 -16.54
N ASN A 158 -17.26 6.15 -16.11
CA ASN A 158 -17.72 7.44 -15.66
C ASN A 158 -16.98 7.92 -14.41
N ILE A 159 -16.68 7.00 -13.47
CA ILE A 159 -15.89 7.33 -12.27
C ILE A 159 -14.47 7.73 -12.67
N LEU A 160 -13.87 6.97 -13.59
CA LEU A 160 -12.50 7.23 -14.05
C LEU A 160 -12.40 8.54 -14.85
N ARG A 161 -13.41 8.84 -15.64
CA ARG A 161 -13.54 10.14 -16.35
C ARG A 161 -13.64 11.29 -15.36
N ASP A 162 -14.54 11.20 -14.39
CA ASP A 162 -14.69 12.22 -13.36
C ASP A 162 -13.37 12.45 -12.60
N ALA A 163 -12.59 11.38 -12.33
CA ALA A 163 -11.29 11.48 -11.69
C ALA A 163 -10.30 12.28 -12.56
N ARG A 164 -10.26 11.99 -13.87
CA ARG A 164 -9.40 12.73 -14.82
C ARG A 164 -9.82 14.21 -14.92
N GLU A 165 -11.12 14.49 -14.98
CA GLU A 165 -11.67 15.84 -15.00
C GLU A 165 -11.37 16.61 -13.70
N ALA A 166 -11.27 15.92 -12.57
CA ALA A 166 -10.81 16.48 -11.30
C ALA A 166 -9.28 16.66 -11.19
N GLY A 167 -8.54 16.40 -12.28
CA GLY A 167 -7.09 16.58 -12.35
C GLY A 167 -6.25 15.41 -11.84
N LEU A 168 -6.84 14.22 -11.63
CA LEU A 168 -6.07 13.06 -11.24
C LEU A 168 -5.60 12.27 -12.47
N ARG A 169 -4.37 11.80 -12.45
CA ARG A 169 -3.92 10.79 -13.42
C ARG A 169 -4.43 9.42 -12.98
N VAL A 170 -5.17 8.77 -13.86
CA VAL A 170 -5.69 7.42 -13.65
C VAL A 170 -4.77 6.43 -14.36
N ILE A 171 -4.14 5.56 -13.58
CA ILE A 171 -3.14 4.62 -14.07
C ILE A 171 -3.60 3.20 -13.72
N PRO A 172 -4.02 2.40 -14.72
CA PRO A 172 -4.24 0.97 -14.51
C PRO A 172 -2.90 0.28 -14.28
N LEU A 173 -2.89 -0.66 -13.33
CA LEU A 173 -1.71 -1.39 -12.91
C LEU A 173 -2.02 -2.88 -12.83
N GLU A 174 -1.01 -3.69 -13.06
CA GLU A 174 -1.02 -5.13 -12.82
C GLU A 174 -0.04 -5.48 -11.71
N VAL A 175 -0.26 -6.62 -11.06
CA VAL A 175 0.67 -7.15 -10.06
C VAL A 175 1.92 -7.62 -10.78
N ALA A 176 3.06 -7.01 -10.48
CA ALA A 176 4.32 -7.32 -11.14
C ALA A 176 5.02 -8.55 -10.50
N GLY A 177 5.82 -9.24 -11.29
CA GLY A 177 6.76 -10.25 -10.80
C GLY A 177 7.99 -9.64 -10.11
N PRO A 178 8.93 -10.48 -9.66
CA PRO A 178 10.19 -10.03 -9.04
C PRO A 178 11.07 -9.25 -10.03
N VAL A 179 12.02 -8.48 -9.48
CA VAL A 179 13.03 -7.80 -10.28
C VAL A 179 13.88 -8.79 -11.05
N GLU A 180 14.07 -8.53 -12.35
CA GLU A 180 14.97 -9.34 -13.20
C GLU A 180 16.33 -8.67 -13.31
N VAL A 181 17.40 -9.42 -13.07
CA VAL A 181 18.78 -8.99 -13.28
C VAL A 181 19.33 -9.66 -14.54
N LYS A 182 19.61 -8.88 -15.58
CA LYS A 182 20.27 -9.35 -16.79
C LYS A 182 21.76 -9.03 -16.72
N VAL A 183 22.60 -10.05 -16.67
CA VAL A 183 24.06 -9.89 -16.81
C VAL A 183 24.37 -9.76 -18.30
N VAL A 184 24.76 -8.57 -18.73
CA VAL A 184 25.29 -8.36 -20.09
C VAL A 184 26.77 -8.70 -20.04
N GLN A 185 27.17 -9.79 -20.69
CA GLN A 185 28.59 -10.06 -20.91
C GLN A 185 29.10 -9.04 -21.94
N ALA A 186 30.14 -8.30 -21.56
CA ALA A 186 30.86 -7.35 -22.45
C ALA A 186 31.66 -8.08 -23.49
#